data_10773c43baf636a8683444dda7fbb5bf
#
_entry.id   10773c43baf636a8683444dda7fbb5bf
#
_cell.length_a   1.000
_cell.length_b   1.000
_cell.length_c   1.000
_cell.angle_alpha   90.00
_cell.angle_beta   90.00
_cell.angle_gamma   90.00
#
_symmetry.space_group_name_H-M   'P 1'
#
loop_
_entity.id
_entity.type
_entity.pdbx_description
1 polymer ?
#
loop_
_entity_poly.entity_id
_entity_poly.type
_entity_poly.pdbx_seq_one_letter_code
_entity_poly.pdbx_strand_id
1 'polypeptide(L)'
;MRILTRAGAALAGASLLAASAGLGPAQAIVGGYQVEDGDLAFMASIQTAGSEGTDGHFCGGSVVSSEWVLTAAHCMEDTKPSEIQVVVGRTNLDDTSGGQTLTADRIEVHPDYADTQTFDAALIHVTTPIESPAIELVPLGEESLEEDGAALTVSGWGTEFFGSPFIPAQMKAVDVEAVADENCTTNALMGFQAESEICAETLGGDSCQGDSGGPLFGSLADGRLVQVGIVSYGLGCATPKFPGVYGEVNNPSIHDFITSTVG
;
A
#
# COMPACT_ATOMS: atom_id res chain seq x y z
N MET A 1 -0.71 -66.14 -59.11
CA MET A 1 -1.10 -66.04 -57.72
C MET A 1 -0.61 -64.65 -57.22
N ARG A 2 -1.47 -63.65 -57.20
CA ARG A 2 -1.16 -62.24 -56.86
C ARG A 2 -1.60 -61.99 -55.46
N ILE A 3 -0.67 -61.63 -54.60
CA ILE A 3 -0.90 -61.22 -53.20
C ILE A 3 -1.11 -59.69 -53.17
N LEU A 4 -2.28 -59.30 -52.75
CA LEU A 4 -2.65 -57.90 -52.51
C LEU A 4 -2.30 -57.54 -51.06
N THR A 5 -1.36 -56.66 -50.86
CA THR A 5 -1.05 -56.02 -49.59
C THR A 5 -1.97 -54.81 -49.40
N ARG A 6 -2.76 -54.81 -48.32
CA ARG A 6 -3.55 -53.67 -47.85
C ARG A 6 -2.70 -52.77 -46.98
N ALA A 7 -2.52 -51.52 -47.38
CA ALA A 7 -1.95 -50.47 -46.56
C ALA A 7 -3.04 -49.90 -45.60
N GLY A 8 -2.79 -50.03 -44.31
CA GLY A 8 -3.62 -49.36 -43.28
C GLY A 8 -3.14 -47.95 -43.04
N ALA A 9 -4.04 -46.98 -43.21
CA ALA A 9 -3.79 -45.58 -42.85
C ALA A 9 -4.09 -45.39 -41.35
N ALA A 10 -3.08 -45.00 -40.58
CA ALA A 10 -3.25 -44.58 -39.17
C ALA A 10 -3.61 -43.10 -39.17
N LEU A 11 -4.81 -42.76 -38.69
CA LEU A 11 -5.22 -41.41 -38.36
C LEU A 11 -4.63 -41.01 -36.99
N ALA A 12 -3.65 -40.11 -37.01
CA ALA A 12 -3.14 -39.46 -35.80
C ALA A 12 -4.13 -38.35 -35.39
N GLY A 13 -4.88 -38.60 -34.36
CA GLY A 13 -5.72 -37.57 -33.74
C GLY A 13 -4.85 -36.57 -32.96
N ALA A 14 -4.76 -35.33 -33.43
CA ALA A 14 -4.17 -34.24 -32.71
C ALA A 14 -5.18 -33.72 -31.67
N SER A 15 -4.99 -34.03 -30.39
CA SER A 15 -5.73 -33.42 -29.30
C SER A 15 -5.23 -31.99 -29.09
N LEU A 16 -6.01 -30.99 -29.48
CA LEU A 16 -5.80 -29.61 -29.06
C LEU A 16 -6.14 -29.50 -27.56
N LEU A 17 -5.12 -29.39 -26.75
CA LEU A 17 -5.26 -28.88 -25.37
C LEU A 17 -5.57 -27.38 -25.48
N ALA A 18 -6.84 -27.02 -25.29
CA ALA A 18 -7.24 -25.64 -25.04
C ALA A 18 -6.70 -25.29 -23.65
N ALA A 19 -5.62 -24.51 -23.58
CA ALA A 19 -5.21 -23.84 -22.37
C ALA A 19 -6.31 -22.80 -22.05
N SER A 20 -7.17 -23.09 -21.10
CA SER A 20 -8.00 -22.07 -20.45
C SER A 20 -7.06 -21.15 -19.68
N ALA A 21 -6.73 -19.98 -20.24
CA ALA A 21 -6.21 -18.89 -19.46
C ALA A 21 -7.32 -18.50 -18.46
N GLY A 22 -7.22 -19.00 -17.23
CA GLY A 22 -8.04 -18.54 -16.12
C GLY A 22 -7.69 -17.06 -15.95
N LEU A 23 -8.68 -16.20 -16.09
CA LEU A 23 -8.61 -14.86 -15.54
C LEU A 23 -8.50 -15.07 -14.02
N GLY A 24 -7.32 -14.92 -13.45
CA GLY A 24 -7.12 -14.86 -12.01
C GLY A 24 -7.96 -13.72 -11.42
N PRO A 25 -8.35 -13.79 -10.17
CA PRO A 25 -9.04 -12.69 -9.51
C PRO A 25 -8.20 -11.41 -9.63
N ALA A 26 -8.88 -10.27 -9.76
CA ALA A 26 -8.22 -8.97 -9.73
C ALA A 26 -7.34 -8.88 -8.47
N GLN A 27 -6.14 -8.38 -8.62
CA GLN A 27 -5.12 -8.38 -7.56
C GLN A 27 -4.79 -6.92 -7.20
N ALA A 28 -4.58 -6.57 -5.92
CA ALA A 28 -4.19 -5.25 -5.43
C ALA A 28 -2.69 -4.99 -5.68
N ILE A 29 -2.20 -3.74 -5.62
CA ILE A 29 -0.79 -3.40 -5.85
C ILE A 29 -0.27 -3.90 -7.22
N VAL A 30 0.42 -3.09 -7.98
CA VAL A 30 1.00 -3.51 -9.27
C VAL A 30 2.11 -4.54 -9.04
N GLY A 31 2.02 -5.69 -9.70
CA GLY A 31 3.08 -6.72 -9.71
C GLY A 31 3.35 -7.44 -8.40
N GLY A 32 2.64 -7.11 -7.31
CA GLY A 32 2.85 -7.67 -5.99
C GLY A 32 2.37 -9.11 -5.79
N TYR A 33 2.53 -9.62 -4.58
CA TYR A 33 2.07 -10.93 -4.11
C TYR A 33 0.94 -10.79 -3.09
N GLN A 34 0.10 -11.81 -2.97
CA GLN A 34 -0.99 -11.82 -1.98
C GLN A 34 -0.41 -11.95 -0.57
N VAL A 35 -0.98 -11.18 0.36
CA VAL A 35 -0.67 -11.26 1.79
C VAL A 35 -1.55 -12.34 2.43
N GLU A 36 -0.93 -13.21 3.23
CA GLU A 36 -1.66 -14.21 4.01
C GLU A 36 -2.38 -13.55 5.20
N ASP A 37 -3.46 -14.19 5.65
CA ASP A 37 -4.24 -13.65 6.77
C ASP A 37 -3.41 -13.49 8.04
N GLY A 38 -3.35 -12.26 8.55
CA GLY A 38 -2.66 -11.91 9.78
C GLY A 38 -1.19 -11.51 9.64
N ASP A 39 -0.56 -11.66 8.46
CA ASP A 39 0.87 -11.33 8.28
C ASP A 39 1.15 -9.82 8.44
N LEU A 40 0.29 -8.97 7.91
CA LEU A 40 0.41 -7.52 8.00
C LEU A 40 -0.80 -6.93 8.78
N ALA A 41 -1.01 -7.44 10.00
CA ALA A 41 -2.19 -7.12 10.79
C ALA A 41 -2.26 -5.64 11.25
N PHE A 42 -1.18 -4.87 11.10
CA PHE A 42 -1.13 -3.43 11.33
C PHE A 42 -1.79 -2.61 10.21
N MET A 43 -2.12 -3.23 9.08
CA MET A 43 -2.75 -2.53 7.95
C MET A 43 -4.16 -2.07 8.30
N ALA A 44 -4.47 -0.84 7.88
CA ALA A 44 -5.80 -0.25 8.00
C ALA A 44 -6.34 0.17 6.63
N SER A 45 -7.63 -0.06 6.41
CA SER A 45 -8.38 0.46 5.27
C SER A 45 -9.22 1.64 5.73
N ILE A 46 -9.03 2.79 5.12
CA ILE A 46 -9.83 3.98 5.36
C ILE A 46 -11.00 3.95 4.36
N GLN A 47 -12.22 3.99 4.88
CA GLN A 47 -13.43 3.80 4.11
C GLN A 47 -14.45 4.91 4.36
N THR A 48 -15.30 5.16 3.38
CA THR A 48 -16.49 6.00 3.58
C THR A 48 -17.38 5.39 4.66
N ALA A 49 -17.84 6.19 5.60
CA ALA A 49 -18.67 5.73 6.71
C ALA A 49 -19.96 5.03 6.24
N GLY A 50 -20.21 3.84 6.79
CA GLY A 50 -21.38 3.04 6.46
C GLY A 50 -21.30 2.22 5.17
N SER A 51 -20.15 2.24 4.47
CA SER A 51 -19.86 1.34 3.37
C SER A 51 -19.33 -0.01 3.87
N GLU A 52 -19.35 -1.03 3.02
CA GLU A 52 -18.81 -2.36 3.32
C GLU A 52 -17.87 -2.83 2.21
N GLY A 53 -16.91 -3.65 2.59
CA GLY A 53 -15.97 -4.28 1.65
C GLY A 53 -15.14 -3.26 0.88
N THR A 54 -14.97 -3.51 -0.41
CA THR A 54 -14.19 -2.67 -1.32
C THR A 54 -14.91 -1.37 -1.73
N ASP A 55 -16.25 -1.33 -1.63
CA ASP A 55 -17.04 -0.17 -2.08
C ASP A 55 -16.75 1.12 -1.31
N GLY A 56 -16.30 0.99 -0.06
CA GLY A 56 -15.98 2.13 0.79
C GLY A 56 -14.52 2.54 0.79
N HIS A 57 -13.61 1.66 0.37
CA HIS A 57 -12.16 1.87 0.46
C HIS A 57 -11.70 2.98 -0.49
N PHE A 58 -10.92 3.93 0.04
CA PHE A 58 -10.32 4.98 -0.77
C PHE A 58 -8.85 5.29 -0.41
N CYS A 59 -8.42 4.95 0.80
CA CYS A 59 -7.04 5.11 1.26
C CYS A 59 -6.64 3.96 2.18
N GLY A 60 -5.35 3.71 2.25
CA GLY A 60 -4.71 2.86 3.23
C GLY A 60 -4.32 3.61 4.49
N GLY A 61 -3.80 2.89 5.46
CA GLY A 61 -3.22 3.40 6.68
C GLY A 61 -2.52 2.29 7.46
N SER A 62 -1.91 2.67 8.57
CA SER A 62 -1.25 1.76 9.50
C SER A 62 -1.65 2.04 10.94
N VAL A 63 -1.88 0.99 11.72
CA VAL A 63 -2.10 1.11 13.17
C VAL A 63 -0.77 1.48 13.81
N VAL A 64 -0.73 2.63 14.50
CA VAL A 64 0.48 3.13 15.20
C VAL A 64 0.30 3.12 16.72
N SER A 65 -0.92 2.99 17.22
CA SER A 65 -1.23 2.71 18.63
C SER A 65 -2.61 2.07 18.78
N SER A 66 -3.02 1.80 20.01
CA SER A 66 -4.36 1.23 20.28
C SER A 66 -5.54 2.14 19.94
N GLU A 67 -5.32 3.41 19.61
CA GLU A 67 -6.39 4.38 19.33
C GLU A 67 -6.11 5.23 18.08
N TRP A 68 -4.95 5.03 17.43
CA TRP A 68 -4.51 5.86 16.32
C TRP A 68 -4.09 5.08 15.09
N VAL A 69 -4.51 5.57 13.93
CA VAL A 69 -4.09 5.11 12.61
C VAL A 69 -3.40 6.24 11.88
N LEU A 70 -2.20 5.97 11.37
CA LEU A 70 -1.43 6.87 10.50
C LEU A 70 -1.89 6.68 9.05
N THR A 71 -2.10 7.78 8.33
CA THR A 71 -2.45 7.83 6.91
C THR A 71 -1.87 9.09 6.26
N ALA A 72 -2.15 9.34 4.98
CA ALA A 72 -1.72 10.53 4.29
C ALA A 72 -2.63 11.74 4.57
N ALA A 73 -2.07 12.94 4.60
CA ALA A 73 -2.81 14.18 4.75
C ALA A 73 -3.77 14.41 3.57
N HIS A 74 -3.35 14.13 2.33
CA HIS A 74 -4.19 14.30 1.14
C HIS A 74 -5.45 13.43 1.16
N CYS A 75 -5.44 12.31 1.90
CA CYS A 75 -6.64 11.48 2.10
C CYS A 75 -7.68 12.16 3.01
N MET A 76 -7.23 13.09 3.85
CA MET A 76 -8.05 13.69 4.92
C MET A 76 -8.41 15.16 4.65
N GLU A 77 -8.00 15.73 3.50
CA GLU A 77 -8.38 17.09 3.12
C GLU A 77 -9.90 17.26 3.10
N ASP A 78 -10.40 18.28 3.77
CA ASP A 78 -11.83 18.60 3.89
C ASP A 78 -12.72 17.46 4.42
N THR A 79 -12.11 16.39 4.97
CA THR A 79 -12.80 15.20 5.48
C THR A 79 -13.14 15.34 6.96
N LYS A 80 -14.39 15.04 7.32
CA LYS A 80 -14.82 15.01 8.74
C LYS A 80 -14.74 13.59 9.29
N PRO A 81 -14.45 13.44 10.59
CA PRO A 81 -14.42 12.10 11.23
C PRO A 81 -15.70 11.30 11.00
N SER A 82 -16.87 11.96 10.97
CA SER A 82 -18.16 11.28 10.76
C SER A 82 -18.40 10.78 9.33
N GLU A 83 -17.53 11.14 8.38
CA GLU A 83 -17.64 10.75 6.97
C GLU A 83 -16.81 9.50 6.66
N ILE A 84 -15.99 9.06 7.62
CA ILE A 84 -15.09 7.91 7.47
C ILE A 84 -15.27 6.87 8.56
N GLN A 85 -14.82 5.68 8.25
CA GLN A 85 -14.58 4.58 9.17
C GLN A 85 -13.24 3.94 8.89
N VAL A 86 -12.67 3.30 9.90
CA VAL A 86 -11.40 2.57 9.80
C VAL A 86 -11.67 1.08 9.92
N VAL A 87 -11.18 0.29 8.97
CA VAL A 87 -11.29 -1.18 9.01
C VAL A 87 -9.89 -1.76 9.21
N VAL A 88 -9.73 -2.60 10.24
CA VAL A 88 -8.48 -3.28 10.59
C VAL A 88 -8.68 -4.78 10.78
N GLY A 89 -7.59 -5.55 10.71
CA GLY A 89 -7.63 -6.98 10.94
C GLY A 89 -8.32 -7.77 9.81
N ARG A 90 -8.37 -7.23 8.60
CA ARG A 90 -8.87 -7.91 7.39
C ARG A 90 -7.81 -7.89 6.31
N THR A 91 -7.50 -9.04 5.75
CA THR A 91 -6.68 -9.18 4.54
C THR A 91 -7.54 -9.12 3.30
N ASN A 92 -8.77 -9.65 3.40
CA ASN A 92 -9.80 -9.53 2.37
C ASN A 92 -10.90 -8.58 2.87
N LEU A 93 -11.05 -7.41 2.22
CA LEU A 93 -12.04 -6.40 2.64
C LEU A 93 -13.49 -6.87 2.52
N ASP A 94 -13.78 -7.79 1.59
CA ASP A 94 -15.13 -8.34 1.40
C ASP A 94 -15.49 -9.41 2.45
N ASP A 95 -14.50 -9.93 3.20
CA ASP A 95 -14.78 -10.78 4.35
C ASP A 95 -15.06 -9.92 5.59
N THR A 96 -16.33 -9.60 5.77
CA THR A 96 -16.80 -8.79 6.92
C THR A 96 -17.00 -9.59 8.20
N SER A 97 -16.70 -10.90 8.21
CA SER A 97 -16.88 -11.77 9.38
C SER A 97 -15.80 -11.60 10.43
N GLY A 98 -14.64 -11.03 10.05
CA GLY A 98 -13.48 -10.79 10.91
C GLY A 98 -13.10 -9.32 10.99
N GLY A 99 -12.06 -9.04 11.81
CA GLY A 99 -11.53 -7.69 12.01
C GLY A 99 -12.49 -6.75 12.75
N GLN A 100 -12.13 -5.48 12.73
CA GLN A 100 -12.93 -4.42 13.37
C GLN A 100 -13.28 -3.34 12.32
N THR A 101 -14.51 -2.81 12.41
CA THR A 101 -14.91 -1.56 11.76
C THR A 101 -15.08 -0.50 12.85
N LEU A 102 -14.23 0.52 12.82
CA LEU A 102 -14.06 1.49 13.89
C LEU A 102 -14.55 2.87 13.45
N THR A 103 -15.21 3.58 14.36
CA THR A 103 -15.67 4.96 14.13
C THR A 103 -14.57 5.93 14.49
N ALA A 104 -14.27 6.84 13.59
CA ALA A 104 -13.38 7.96 13.85
C ALA A 104 -14.12 9.08 14.59
N ASP A 105 -13.45 9.77 15.53
CA ASP A 105 -13.96 10.96 16.19
C ASP A 105 -13.07 12.18 16.05
N ARG A 106 -11.82 11.98 15.62
CA ARG A 106 -10.85 13.06 15.39
C ARG A 106 -9.92 12.72 14.23
N ILE A 107 -9.56 13.75 13.47
CA ILE A 107 -8.54 13.71 12.42
C ILE A 107 -7.57 14.84 12.71
N GLU A 108 -6.28 14.52 12.76
CA GLU A 108 -5.19 15.49 12.88
C GLU A 108 -4.38 15.44 11.58
N VAL A 109 -4.25 16.57 10.89
CA VAL A 109 -3.44 16.70 9.67
C VAL A 109 -2.17 17.44 10.03
N HIS A 110 -1.03 17.04 9.44
CA HIS A 110 0.23 17.72 9.67
C HIS A 110 0.10 19.22 9.37
N PRO A 111 0.48 20.13 10.29
CA PRO A 111 0.17 21.56 10.18
C PRO A 111 0.77 22.23 8.94
N ASP A 112 1.91 21.74 8.46
CA ASP A 112 2.59 22.33 7.29
C ASP A 112 2.07 21.79 5.95
N TYR A 113 1.21 20.75 5.94
CA TYR A 113 0.71 20.14 4.70
C TYR A 113 -0.09 21.13 3.84
N ALA A 114 -1.00 21.89 4.42
CA ALA A 114 -1.87 22.81 3.69
C ALA A 114 -1.11 23.88 2.88
N ASP A 115 0.04 24.31 3.38
CA ASP A 115 0.85 25.36 2.76
C ASP A 115 1.89 24.80 1.77
N THR A 116 2.36 23.57 1.98
CA THR A 116 3.49 23.00 1.25
C THR A 116 3.09 21.90 0.28
N GLN A 117 2.00 21.19 0.54
CA GLN A 117 1.59 19.93 -0.10
C GLN A 117 2.66 18.82 0.05
N THR A 118 3.60 19.00 0.97
CA THR A 118 4.57 18.03 1.48
C THR A 118 4.26 17.75 2.96
N PHE A 119 5.05 16.98 3.68
CA PHE A 119 4.66 16.51 5.02
C PHE A 119 3.31 15.79 5.00
N ASP A 120 3.11 14.93 4.01
CA ASP A 120 1.84 14.27 3.70
C ASP A 120 1.50 13.18 4.74
N ALA A 121 1.18 13.61 5.96
CA ALA A 121 0.87 12.77 7.11
C ALA A 121 -0.40 13.26 7.82
N ALA A 122 -1.26 12.32 8.20
CA ALA A 122 -2.42 12.57 9.04
C ALA A 122 -2.64 11.40 10.01
N LEU A 123 -3.27 11.69 11.13
CA LEU A 123 -3.63 10.71 12.17
C LEU A 123 -5.14 10.69 12.35
N ILE A 124 -5.70 9.48 12.43
CA ILE A 124 -7.11 9.24 12.69
C ILE A 124 -7.25 8.61 14.06
N HIS A 125 -7.96 9.28 14.96
CA HIS A 125 -8.33 8.73 16.26
C HIS A 125 -9.64 7.95 16.17
N VAL A 126 -9.69 6.80 16.82
CA VAL A 126 -10.88 5.95 16.88
C VAL A 126 -11.42 5.81 18.29
N THR A 127 -12.75 5.71 18.40
CA THR A 127 -13.46 5.70 19.70
C THR A 127 -13.39 4.38 20.46
N THR A 128 -12.97 3.31 19.80
CA THR A 128 -12.86 1.97 20.36
C THR A 128 -11.44 1.47 20.16
N PRO A 129 -10.78 0.88 21.16
CA PRO A 129 -9.44 0.38 21.03
C PRO A 129 -9.27 -0.60 19.86
N ILE A 130 -8.17 -0.42 19.14
CA ILE A 130 -7.76 -1.28 18.03
C ILE A 130 -7.14 -2.55 18.63
N GLU A 131 -7.64 -3.71 18.22
CA GLU A 131 -7.12 -5.02 18.65
C GLU A 131 -5.94 -5.50 17.79
N SER A 132 -5.83 -4.98 16.56
CA SER A 132 -4.70 -5.25 15.67
C SER A 132 -3.40 -4.68 16.24
N PRO A 133 -2.25 -5.37 16.04
CA PRO A 133 -0.96 -4.87 16.49
C PRO A 133 -0.59 -3.57 15.77
N ALA A 134 0.10 -2.68 16.45
CA ALA A 134 0.72 -1.51 15.85
C ALA A 134 2.04 -1.88 15.16
N ILE A 135 2.38 -1.15 14.09
CA ILE A 135 3.73 -1.13 13.54
C ILE A 135 4.54 -0.05 14.27
N GLU A 136 5.81 -0.33 14.55
CA GLU A 136 6.72 0.67 15.08
C GLU A 136 7.11 1.68 13.99
N LEU A 137 7.35 2.93 14.37
CA LEU A 137 7.96 3.90 13.48
C LEU A 137 9.48 3.66 13.40
N VAL A 138 10.08 3.97 12.26
CA VAL A 138 11.55 4.01 12.17
C VAL A 138 12.08 5.00 13.24
N PRO A 139 13.12 4.63 14.01
CA PRO A 139 13.69 5.54 14.99
C PRO A 139 14.28 6.78 14.31
N LEU A 140 14.01 7.95 14.85
CA LEU A 140 14.54 9.22 14.31
C LEU A 140 16.07 9.19 14.18
N GLY A 141 16.55 9.46 12.96
CA GLY A 141 17.98 9.42 12.62
C GLY A 141 18.50 8.02 12.24
N GLU A 142 17.62 7.02 12.08
CA GLU A 142 17.97 5.71 11.52
C GLU A 142 17.80 5.76 9.99
N GLU A 143 18.92 5.92 9.27
CA GLU A 143 18.93 6.15 7.82
C GLU A 143 19.16 4.87 6.99
N SER A 144 19.45 3.72 7.64
CA SER A 144 19.82 2.49 6.90
C SER A 144 18.76 1.94 5.95
N LEU A 145 17.48 2.27 6.18
CA LEU A 145 16.36 1.89 5.32
C LEU A 145 16.05 2.94 4.22
N GLU A 146 16.78 4.04 4.19
CA GLU A 146 16.66 5.13 3.21
C GLU A 146 17.85 5.17 2.25
N GLU A 147 18.90 4.37 2.54
CA GLU A 147 20.05 4.22 1.64
C GLU A 147 19.62 3.60 0.31
N ASP A 148 20.22 4.05 -0.79
CA ASP A 148 19.98 3.57 -2.15
C ASP A 148 20.07 2.04 -2.23
N GLY A 149 18.99 1.39 -2.68
CA GLY A 149 18.87 -0.06 -2.74
C GLY A 149 18.49 -0.75 -1.43
N ALA A 150 18.17 -0.01 -0.36
CA ALA A 150 17.63 -0.62 0.86
C ALA A 150 16.31 -1.33 0.59
N ALA A 151 16.17 -2.56 1.08
CA ALA A 151 14.98 -3.38 0.85
C ALA A 151 13.80 -2.90 1.70
N LEU A 152 12.72 -2.54 1.04
CA LEU A 152 11.47 -2.07 1.61
C LEU A 152 10.29 -2.87 1.04
N THR A 153 9.12 -2.74 1.68
CA THR A 153 7.87 -3.32 1.21
C THR A 153 6.77 -2.27 1.30
N VAL A 154 5.90 -2.21 0.31
CA VAL A 154 4.65 -1.44 0.35
C VAL A 154 3.47 -2.39 0.23
N SER A 155 2.37 -2.13 0.96
CA SER A 155 1.19 -2.99 0.95
C SER A 155 -0.11 -2.21 0.96
N GLY A 156 -1.17 -2.83 0.42
CA GLY A 156 -2.49 -2.23 0.40
C GLY A 156 -3.50 -2.98 -0.48
N TRP A 157 -4.61 -2.30 -0.73
CA TRP A 157 -5.73 -2.76 -1.57
C TRP A 157 -5.93 -1.90 -2.82
N GLY A 158 -4.94 -1.08 -3.16
CA GLY A 158 -5.00 -0.22 -4.33
C GLY A 158 -5.10 -0.98 -5.65
N THR A 159 -5.35 -0.26 -6.71
CA THR A 159 -5.56 -0.82 -8.05
C THR A 159 -4.28 -1.42 -8.62
N GLU A 160 -4.39 -2.33 -9.57
CA GLU A 160 -3.25 -3.01 -10.21
C GLU A 160 -2.68 -2.29 -11.42
N PHE A 161 -3.36 -1.28 -11.89
CA PHE A 161 -2.91 -0.43 -12.99
C PHE A 161 -3.55 0.94 -12.86
N PHE A 162 -2.83 1.94 -13.31
CA PHE A 162 -3.29 3.32 -13.29
C PHE A 162 -4.63 3.50 -13.99
N GLY A 163 -5.60 4.13 -13.30
CA GLY A 163 -6.94 4.40 -13.83
C GLY A 163 -7.90 3.23 -13.80
N SER A 164 -7.57 2.11 -13.14
CA SER A 164 -8.55 1.05 -12.88
C SER A 164 -9.71 1.60 -12.02
N PRO A 165 -10.96 1.31 -12.38
CA PRO A 165 -12.12 1.69 -11.56
C PRO A 165 -12.41 0.67 -10.43
N PHE A 166 -11.65 -0.41 -10.34
CA PHE A 166 -11.92 -1.52 -9.41
C PHE A 166 -10.86 -1.57 -8.32
N ILE A 167 -11.29 -1.56 -7.08
CA ILE A 167 -10.49 -1.86 -5.89
C ILE A 167 -10.55 -3.37 -5.64
N PRO A 168 -9.43 -4.09 -5.60
CA PRO A 168 -9.39 -5.50 -5.25
C PRO A 168 -9.71 -5.74 -3.78
N ALA A 169 -10.41 -6.84 -3.49
CA ALA A 169 -10.73 -7.18 -2.11
C ALA A 169 -9.52 -7.71 -1.33
N GLN A 170 -8.65 -8.49 -2.00
CA GLN A 170 -7.49 -9.13 -1.37
C GLN A 170 -6.30 -8.19 -1.32
N MET A 171 -5.74 -7.99 -0.11
CA MET A 171 -4.52 -7.21 0.12
C MET A 171 -3.33 -7.85 -0.57
N LYS A 172 -2.46 -7.01 -1.12
CA LYS A 172 -1.15 -7.41 -1.64
C LYS A 172 -0.02 -6.60 -1.01
N ALA A 173 1.18 -7.10 -1.22
CA ALA A 173 2.43 -6.39 -0.94
C ALA A 173 3.36 -6.50 -2.14
N VAL A 174 4.28 -5.57 -2.28
CA VAL A 174 5.37 -5.62 -3.26
C VAL A 174 6.65 -5.15 -2.60
N ASP A 175 7.72 -5.88 -2.88
CA ASP A 175 9.06 -5.49 -2.46
C ASP A 175 9.60 -4.43 -3.42
N VAL A 176 10.10 -3.36 -2.85
CA VAL A 176 10.69 -2.20 -3.53
C VAL A 176 12.05 -1.90 -2.93
N GLU A 177 12.84 -1.08 -3.59
CA GLU A 177 14.13 -0.61 -3.10
C GLU A 177 14.07 0.90 -2.91
N ALA A 178 14.61 1.41 -1.82
CA ALA A 178 14.79 2.84 -1.62
C ALA A 178 15.65 3.43 -2.74
N VAL A 179 15.32 4.64 -3.16
CA VAL A 179 16.04 5.38 -4.20
C VAL A 179 16.59 6.65 -3.59
N ALA A 180 17.92 6.84 -3.70
CA ALA A 180 18.56 8.06 -3.21
C ALA A 180 17.93 9.31 -3.83
N ASP A 181 17.83 10.40 -3.08
CA ASP A 181 17.18 11.66 -3.47
C ASP A 181 17.65 12.19 -4.82
N GLU A 182 18.96 12.12 -5.07
CA GLU A 182 19.59 12.56 -6.33
C GLU A 182 19.14 11.72 -7.54
N ASN A 183 18.64 10.51 -7.31
CA ASN A 183 18.16 9.57 -8.33
C ASN A 183 16.62 9.57 -8.45
N CYS A 184 15.90 10.23 -7.53
CA CYS A 184 14.46 10.36 -7.59
C CYS A 184 14.02 11.26 -8.74
N THR A 185 13.79 10.68 -9.93
CA THR A 185 13.47 11.41 -11.17
C THR A 185 12.11 12.11 -11.12
N THR A 186 11.25 11.76 -10.19
CA THR A 186 9.97 12.43 -9.91
C THR A 186 10.20 13.89 -9.54
N ASN A 187 11.35 14.21 -8.96
CA ASN A 187 11.76 15.55 -8.56
C ASN A 187 11.56 16.60 -9.67
N ALA A 188 11.96 16.26 -10.90
CA ALA A 188 11.87 17.19 -12.02
C ALA A 188 10.43 17.49 -12.49
N LEU A 189 9.47 16.60 -12.22
CA LEU A 189 8.11 16.67 -12.73
C LEU A 189 7.07 16.97 -11.66
N MET A 190 7.26 16.47 -10.42
CA MET A 190 6.27 16.46 -9.36
C MET A 190 6.65 17.36 -8.18
N GLY A 191 7.85 17.91 -8.18
CA GLY A 191 8.30 18.81 -7.11
C GLY A 191 8.75 18.09 -5.83
N PHE A 192 9.33 16.89 -5.97
CA PHE A 192 9.89 16.11 -4.85
C PHE A 192 10.74 16.97 -3.89
N GLN A 193 10.54 16.78 -2.61
CA GLN A 193 11.19 17.50 -1.53
C GLN A 193 11.97 16.53 -0.63
N ALA A 194 13.28 16.41 -0.89
CA ALA A 194 14.20 15.54 -0.16
C ALA A 194 14.25 15.75 1.37
N GLU A 195 13.66 16.84 1.87
CA GLU A 195 13.60 17.11 3.32
C GLU A 195 12.45 16.40 4.02
N SER A 196 11.43 15.92 3.27
CA SER A 196 10.19 15.39 3.84
C SER A 196 9.62 14.19 3.09
N GLU A 197 10.31 13.75 2.05
CA GLU A 197 9.84 12.70 1.15
C GLU A 197 10.96 11.71 0.84
N ILE A 198 10.62 10.44 0.74
CA ILE A 198 11.48 9.34 0.30
C ILE A 198 10.93 8.71 -0.98
N CYS A 199 11.81 8.25 -1.86
CA CYS A 199 11.44 7.52 -3.07
C CYS A 199 11.73 6.02 -2.93
N ALA A 200 10.88 5.19 -3.55
CA ALA A 200 11.16 3.77 -3.71
C ALA A 200 10.63 3.26 -5.04
N GLU A 201 11.33 2.29 -5.65
CA GLU A 201 10.91 1.67 -6.90
C GLU A 201 11.26 0.17 -6.98
N THR A 202 10.58 -0.54 -7.86
CA THR A 202 10.99 -1.85 -8.35
C THR A 202 10.51 -2.03 -9.79
N LEU A 203 11.16 -2.91 -10.54
CA LEU A 203 10.77 -3.14 -11.93
C LEU A 203 9.42 -3.87 -12.02
N GLY A 204 8.39 -3.17 -12.46
CA GLY A 204 7.06 -3.75 -12.70
C GLY A 204 6.22 -3.93 -11.45
N GLY A 205 6.62 -3.30 -10.34
CA GLY A 205 5.87 -3.26 -9.09
C GLY A 205 5.79 -1.86 -8.50
N ASP A 206 4.67 -1.50 -7.88
CA ASP A 206 4.44 -0.18 -7.29
C ASP A 206 3.14 -0.15 -6.46
N SER A 207 3.01 0.86 -5.60
CA SER A 207 1.72 1.30 -5.07
C SER A 207 0.88 1.96 -6.18
N CYS A 208 -0.44 2.00 -5.99
CA CYS A 208 -1.35 2.57 -6.99
C CYS A 208 -2.54 3.25 -6.32
N GLN A 209 -3.54 3.71 -7.10
CA GLN A 209 -4.73 4.38 -6.57
C GLN A 209 -5.44 3.50 -5.53
N GLY A 210 -5.64 4.03 -4.32
CA GLY A 210 -6.20 3.31 -3.17
C GLY A 210 -5.15 2.84 -2.16
N ASP A 211 -3.86 2.79 -2.51
CA ASP A 211 -2.78 2.52 -1.55
C ASP A 211 -2.34 3.77 -0.78
N SER A 212 -2.72 4.96 -1.24
CA SER A 212 -2.46 6.26 -0.58
C SER A 212 -2.66 6.19 0.93
N GLY A 213 -1.70 6.69 1.70
CA GLY A 213 -1.71 6.66 3.16
C GLY A 213 -1.26 5.33 3.77
N GLY A 214 -1.16 4.26 2.98
CA GLY A 214 -0.60 2.97 3.43
C GLY A 214 0.89 3.06 3.77
N PRO A 215 1.43 2.09 4.53
CA PRO A 215 2.82 2.12 4.96
C PRO A 215 3.79 1.63 3.89
N LEU A 216 4.92 2.33 3.78
CA LEU A 216 6.19 1.80 3.30
C LEU A 216 6.99 1.37 4.52
N PHE A 217 7.48 0.13 4.57
CA PHE A 217 8.12 -0.42 5.76
C PHE A 217 9.30 -1.34 5.40
N GLY A 218 10.18 -1.55 6.36
CA GLY A 218 11.34 -2.42 6.22
C GLY A 218 11.77 -3.03 7.54
N SER A 219 12.75 -3.91 7.49
CA SER A 219 13.32 -4.57 8.68
C SER A 219 14.66 -3.96 9.05
N LEU A 220 14.79 -3.51 10.29
CA LEU A 220 16.06 -3.09 10.87
C LEU A 220 17.01 -4.30 11.04
N ALA A 221 18.29 -4.03 11.25
CA ALA A 221 19.31 -5.07 11.43
C ALA A 221 19.04 -6.00 12.65
N ASP A 222 18.25 -5.56 13.62
CA ASP A 222 17.82 -6.36 14.77
C ASP A 222 16.56 -7.19 14.50
N GLY A 223 15.97 -7.09 13.31
CA GLY A 223 14.80 -7.83 12.85
C GLY A 223 13.46 -7.16 13.20
N ARG A 224 13.45 -5.97 13.81
CA ARG A 224 12.20 -5.22 14.02
C ARG A 224 11.68 -4.69 12.69
N LEU A 225 10.38 -4.86 12.46
CA LEU A 225 9.68 -4.27 11.33
C LEU A 225 9.26 -2.85 11.69
N VAL A 226 9.65 -1.87 10.88
CA VAL A 226 9.38 -0.46 11.14
C VAL A 226 8.81 0.23 9.90
N GLN A 227 7.92 1.19 10.10
CA GLN A 227 7.41 2.03 9.04
C GLN A 227 8.38 3.17 8.74
N VAL A 228 8.75 3.31 7.46
CA VAL A 228 9.72 4.29 6.95
C VAL A 228 9.00 5.41 6.19
N GLY A 229 7.89 5.09 5.52
CA GLY A 229 7.16 6.06 4.70
C GLY A 229 5.65 5.87 4.72
N ILE A 230 4.97 6.85 4.12
CA ILE A 230 3.52 6.92 3.93
C ILE A 230 3.26 7.10 2.44
N VAL A 231 2.53 6.19 1.78
CA VAL A 231 2.23 6.29 0.35
C VAL A 231 1.59 7.64 0.04
N SER A 232 2.23 8.46 -0.80
CA SER A 232 1.79 9.81 -1.12
C SER A 232 1.41 9.95 -2.59
N TYR A 233 2.35 9.98 -3.52
CA TYR A 233 2.05 10.17 -4.94
C TYR A 233 3.06 9.49 -5.86
N GLY A 234 2.76 9.49 -7.18
CA GLY A 234 3.66 9.01 -8.22
C GLY A 234 3.16 9.40 -9.60
N LEU A 235 4.00 9.26 -10.64
CA LEU A 235 3.61 9.46 -12.02
C LEU A 235 3.03 8.16 -12.61
N GLY A 236 1.74 7.94 -12.43
CA GLY A 236 1.09 6.67 -12.77
C GLY A 236 1.36 5.61 -11.70
N CYS A 237 1.43 4.32 -12.10
CA CYS A 237 1.80 3.21 -11.22
C CYS A 237 2.77 2.32 -11.97
N ALA A 238 3.87 1.91 -11.33
CA ALA A 238 4.97 1.14 -11.93
C ALA A 238 5.49 1.73 -13.26
N THR A 239 5.52 3.06 -13.34
CA THR A 239 6.03 3.77 -14.52
C THR A 239 7.56 3.72 -14.50
N PRO A 240 8.23 3.08 -15.49
CA PRO A 240 9.68 2.94 -15.44
C PRO A 240 10.42 4.28 -15.28
N LYS A 241 11.36 4.35 -14.35
CA LYS A 241 12.15 5.53 -13.97
C LYS A 241 11.38 6.64 -13.23
N PHE A 242 10.18 6.37 -12.80
CA PHE A 242 9.42 7.27 -11.95
C PHE A 242 9.03 6.52 -10.68
N PRO A 243 9.92 6.53 -9.67
CA PRO A 243 9.65 5.87 -8.39
C PRO A 243 8.41 6.45 -7.72
N GLY A 244 7.74 5.63 -6.89
CA GLY A 244 6.74 6.13 -5.96
C GLY A 244 7.36 7.09 -4.96
N VAL A 245 6.61 8.09 -4.53
CA VAL A 245 7.00 9.07 -3.52
C VAL A 245 6.17 8.85 -2.26
N TYR A 246 6.83 8.90 -1.13
CA TYR A 246 6.27 8.61 0.19
C TYR A 246 6.61 9.76 1.15
N GLY A 247 5.69 10.16 2.02
CA GLY A 247 6.00 11.02 3.15
C GLY A 247 6.99 10.31 4.09
N GLU A 248 8.12 10.95 4.41
CA GLU A 248 9.23 10.35 5.15
C GLU A 248 8.96 10.36 6.66
N VAL A 249 8.83 9.19 7.28
CA VAL A 249 8.56 9.07 8.73
C VAL A 249 9.78 9.44 9.57
N ASN A 250 11.00 9.28 9.05
CA ASN A 250 12.25 9.68 9.70
C ASN A 250 12.48 11.21 9.68
N ASN A 251 11.66 11.96 8.92
CA ASN A 251 11.70 13.43 8.97
C ASN A 251 11.33 13.91 10.39
N PRO A 252 12.11 14.81 11.04
CA PRO A 252 11.84 15.25 12.41
C PRO A 252 10.46 15.86 12.61
N SER A 253 9.94 16.64 11.63
CA SER A 253 8.61 17.27 11.75
C SER A 253 7.48 16.24 11.69
N ILE A 254 7.54 15.30 10.75
CA ILE A 254 6.55 14.20 10.64
C ILE A 254 6.63 13.29 11.85
N HIS A 255 7.84 12.89 12.26
CA HIS A 255 8.05 12.02 13.41
C HIS A 255 7.53 12.65 14.72
N ASP A 256 7.87 13.92 14.97
CA ASP A 256 7.40 14.66 16.14
C ASP A 256 5.88 14.87 16.12
N PHE A 257 5.29 15.15 14.94
CA PHE A 257 3.85 15.24 14.78
C PHE A 257 3.17 13.91 15.19
N ILE A 258 3.65 12.78 14.70
CA ILE A 258 3.09 11.47 15.01
C ILE A 258 3.24 11.19 16.52
N THR A 259 4.46 11.24 17.03
CA THR A 259 4.76 10.83 18.41
C THR A 259 4.13 11.74 19.48
N SER A 260 4.06 13.06 19.22
CA SER A 260 3.41 13.99 20.15
C SER A 260 1.88 13.87 20.15
N THR A 261 1.28 13.41 19.06
CA THR A 261 -0.18 13.22 18.96
C THR A 261 -0.62 11.89 19.56
N VAL A 262 0.18 10.84 19.34
CA VAL A 262 -0.15 9.48 19.81
C VAL A 262 0.12 9.32 21.31
N GLY A 263 1.11 10.00 21.89
CA GLY A 263 1.42 10.06 23.33
C GLY A 263 2.57 9.16 23.74
#